data_a41e978d71342b475c34db4e7fce2957
#
_entry.id   a41e978d71342b475c34db4e7fce2957
#
_cell.length_a   1.000
_cell.length_b   1.000
_cell.length_c   1.000
_cell.angle_alpha   90.00
_cell.angle_beta   90.00
_cell.angle_gamma   90.00
#
_symmetry.space_group_name_H-M   'P 1'
#
loop_
_entity.id
_entity.type
_entity.pdbx_description
1 polymer ?
#
loop_
_entity_poly.entity_id
_entity_poly.type
_entity_poly.pdbx_seq_one_letter_code
_entity_poly.pdbx_strand_id
1 'polypeptide(L)'
;LIHTDLRSSNLLIGEDGAVKVIDFDDCGEGWFLFDMACSFSFEESSPDIEDMVLAYLSGYRSAGGVVSDSELVYLPAMLIARRLMLVAWVEKRKETIWAGLIRDRYVAESREIALAYLHDEYLPRALEMARGANSLSNVA
;
A
#
# COMPACT_ATOMS: atom_id res chain seq x y z
N LEU A 1 3.34 15.87 -5.61
CA LEU A 1 2.67 15.15 -6.68
C LEU A 1 2.84 13.65 -6.43
N ILE A 2 1.79 12.86 -6.57
CA ILE A 2 1.78 11.41 -6.43
C ILE A 2 1.13 10.78 -7.66
N HIS A 3 1.39 9.49 -7.90
CA HIS A 3 0.86 8.74 -9.04
C HIS A 3 -0.58 8.27 -8.83
N THR A 4 -0.93 7.93 -7.60
CA THR A 4 -2.21 7.39 -7.11
C THR A 4 -2.61 5.98 -7.58
N ASP A 5 -1.94 5.41 -8.58
CA ASP A 5 -2.14 4.03 -9.05
C ASP A 5 -0.81 3.33 -9.41
N LEU A 6 0.24 3.54 -8.59
CA LEU A 6 1.58 2.99 -8.80
C LEU A 6 1.64 1.49 -8.45
N ARG A 7 0.85 0.67 -9.11
CA ARG A 7 0.81 -0.79 -8.93
C ARG A 7 1.67 -1.51 -9.98
N SER A 8 1.98 -2.77 -9.72
CA SER A 8 2.86 -3.58 -10.57
C SER A 8 2.47 -3.62 -12.05
N SER A 9 1.16 -3.58 -12.37
CA SER A 9 0.68 -3.54 -13.76
C SER A 9 1.00 -2.24 -14.49
N ASN A 10 1.33 -1.17 -13.77
CA ASN A 10 1.70 0.14 -14.32
C ASN A 10 3.23 0.34 -14.34
N LEU A 11 3.98 -0.76 -14.12
CA LEU A 11 5.44 -0.79 -14.22
C LEU A 11 5.85 -1.66 -15.41
N LEU A 12 6.63 -1.08 -16.32
CA LEU A 12 7.22 -1.80 -17.45
C LEU A 12 8.73 -1.97 -17.18
N ILE A 13 9.20 -3.21 -17.29
CA ILE A 13 10.63 -3.52 -17.15
C ILE A 13 11.20 -3.68 -18.54
N GLY A 14 12.15 -2.82 -18.92
CA GLY A 14 12.88 -2.89 -20.19
C GLY A 14 13.87 -4.06 -20.21
N GLU A 15 14.36 -4.42 -21.39
CA GLU A 15 15.39 -5.46 -21.59
C GLU A 15 16.72 -5.10 -20.88
N ASP A 16 16.97 -3.82 -20.68
CA ASP A 16 18.10 -3.24 -19.94
C ASP A 16 17.90 -3.22 -18.42
N GLY A 17 16.75 -3.73 -17.94
CA GLY A 17 16.35 -3.70 -16.52
C GLY A 17 15.81 -2.34 -16.05
N ALA A 18 15.69 -1.35 -16.93
CA ALA A 18 15.12 -0.05 -16.58
C ALA A 18 13.61 -0.18 -16.30
N VAL A 19 13.16 0.40 -15.20
CA VAL A 19 11.73 0.45 -14.85
C VAL A 19 11.13 1.74 -15.39
N LYS A 20 10.05 1.61 -16.14
CA LYS A 20 9.25 2.72 -16.65
C LYS A 20 7.88 2.70 -15.99
N VAL A 21 7.44 3.85 -15.50
CA VAL A 21 6.11 4.05 -14.94
C VAL A 21 5.18 4.56 -16.03
N ILE A 22 3.98 4.04 -16.11
CA ILE A 22 2.93 4.42 -17.07
C ILE A 22 1.62 4.69 -16.33
N ASP A 23 0.62 5.20 -17.04
CA ASP A 23 -0.76 5.41 -16.55
C ASP A 23 -0.85 6.51 -15.48
N PHE A 24 -0.47 7.74 -15.87
CA PHE A 24 -0.49 8.94 -15.01
C PHE A 24 -1.84 9.68 -15.02
N ASP A 25 -2.91 9.08 -15.53
CA ASP A 25 -4.20 9.74 -15.73
C ASP A 25 -4.82 10.23 -14.41
N ASP A 26 -4.57 9.49 -13.31
CA ASP A 26 -5.06 9.82 -11.97
C ASP A 26 -4.05 10.57 -11.11
N CYS A 27 -2.90 11.00 -11.65
CA CYS A 27 -1.86 11.67 -10.86
C CYS A 27 -2.36 13.01 -10.27
N GLY A 28 -1.91 13.32 -9.05
CA GLY A 28 -2.39 14.51 -8.37
C GLY A 28 -1.57 14.87 -7.12
N GLU A 29 -2.09 15.82 -6.35
CA GLU A 29 -1.53 16.15 -5.05
C GLU A 29 -2.05 15.19 -3.98
N GLY A 30 -1.15 14.66 -3.14
CA GLY A 30 -1.51 13.74 -2.08
C GLY A 30 -0.33 13.34 -1.20
N TRP A 31 -0.60 12.45 -0.25
CA TRP A 31 0.41 11.95 0.67
C TRP A 31 1.26 10.85 0.03
N PHE A 32 2.58 10.94 0.18
CA PHE A 32 3.51 9.93 -0.35
C PHE A 32 3.26 8.52 0.23
N LEU A 33 2.83 8.41 1.49
CA LEU A 33 2.44 7.13 2.07
C LEU A 33 1.20 6.52 1.40
N PHE A 34 0.28 7.36 0.90
CA PHE A 34 -0.85 6.85 0.13
C PHE A 34 -0.40 6.32 -1.24
N ASP A 35 0.53 7.00 -1.89
CA ASP A 35 1.13 6.51 -3.15
C ASP A 35 1.87 5.19 -2.96
N MET A 36 2.61 5.06 -1.85
CA MET A 36 3.20 3.79 -1.43
C MET A 36 2.12 2.71 -1.24
N ALA A 37 1.02 3.02 -0.55
CA ALA A 37 -0.07 2.08 -0.37
C ALA A 37 -0.69 1.64 -1.71
N CYS A 38 -0.78 2.53 -2.70
CA CYS A 38 -1.25 2.21 -4.04
C CYS A 38 -0.38 1.17 -4.76
N SER A 39 0.92 1.08 -4.41
CA SER A 39 1.84 0.08 -4.99
C SER A 39 1.45 -1.35 -4.61
N PHE A 40 0.71 -1.54 -3.53
CA PHE A 40 0.24 -2.84 -3.05
C PHE A 40 -1.22 -3.14 -3.40
N SER A 41 -1.79 -2.39 -4.35
CA SER A 41 -3.17 -2.60 -4.81
C SER A 41 -3.42 -4.04 -5.22
N PHE A 42 -4.44 -4.66 -4.63
CA PHE A 42 -4.84 -6.07 -4.78
C PHE A 42 -3.94 -7.09 -4.07
N GLU A 43 -2.87 -6.67 -3.40
CA GLU A 43 -1.96 -7.51 -2.62
C GLU A 43 -2.12 -7.27 -1.10
N GLU A 44 -3.02 -6.40 -0.68
CA GLU A 44 -3.16 -5.96 0.72
C GLU A 44 -3.50 -7.11 1.69
N SER A 45 -4.06 -8.21 1.19
CA SER A 45 -4.36 -9.45 1.96
C SER A 45 -3.33 -10.56 1.73
N SER A 46 -2.24 -10.28 1.00
CA SER A 46 -1.16 -11.25 0.82
C SER A 46 -0.52 -11.62 2.17
N PRO A 47 -0.20 -12.88 2.42
CA PRO A 47 0.56 -13.27 3.60
C PRO A 47 1.95 -12.63 3.66
N ASP A 48 2.49 -12.21 2.52
CA ASP A 48 3.82 -11.60 2.39
C ASP A 48 3.74 -10.05 2.37
N ILE A 49 2.57 -9.45 2.59
CA ILE A 49 2.36 -8.01 2.46
C ILE A 49 3.35 -7.20 3.30
N GLU A 50 3.65 -7.65 4.51
CA GLU A 50 4.55 -6.93 5.39
C GLU A 50 6.00 -6.96 4.90
N ASP A 51 6.47 -8.10 4.40
CA ASP A 51 7.79 -8.22 3.79
C ASP A 51 7.90 -7.38 2.51
N MET A 52 6.85 -7.32 1.70
CA MET A 52 6.77 -6.46 0.52
C MET A 52 6.86 -4.97 0.91
N VAL A 53 6.13 -4.55 1.93
CA VAL A 53 6.16 -3.18 2.47
C VAL A 53 7.56 -2.81 2.98
N LEU A 54 8.19 -3.68 3.76
CA LEU A 54 9.54 -3.43 4.29
C LEU A 54 10.60 -3.40 3.18
N ALA A 55 10.49 -4.25 2.18
CA ALA A 55 11.36 -4.22 1.01
C ALA A 55 11.19 -2.92 0.20
N TYR A 56 9.95 -2.48 -0.01
CA TYR A 56 9.66 -1.20 -0.66
C TYR A 56 10.27 -0.02 0.11
N LEU A 57 10.07 0.04 1.43
CA LEU A 57 10.63 1.08 2.30
C LEU A 57 12.16 1.11 2.21
N SER A 58 12.79 -0.05 2.24
CA SER A 58 14.25 -0.17 2.10
C SER A 58 14.73 0.38 0.75
N GLY A 59 14.08 -0.02 -0.35
CA GLY A 59 14.39 0.47 -1.70
C GLY A 59 14.15 1.97 -1.84
N TYR A 60 13.02 2.47 -1.35
CA TYR A 60 12.65 3.87 -1.40
C TYR A 60 13.70 4.75 -0.67
N ARG A 61 14.09 4.35 0.55
CA ARG A 61 15.09 5.05 1.35
C ARG A 61 16.49 5.00 0.70
N SER A 62 16.88 3.85 0.14
CA SER A 62 18.17 3.70 -0.55
C SER A 62 18.27 4.57 -1.81
N ALA A 63 17.14 4.88 -2.44
CA ALA A 63 17.05 5.80 -3.57
C ALA A 63 16.98 7.29 -3.15
N GLY A 64 17.09 7.59 -1.85
CA GLY A 64 17.04 8.96 -1.32
C GLY A 64 15.64 9.44 -0.93
N GLY A 65 14.64 8.56 -0.97
CA GLY A 65 13.29 8.88 -0.49
C GLY A 65 13.27 9.06 1.04
N VAL A 66 12.50 10.03 1.52
CA VAL A 66 12.41 10.37 2.95
C VAL A 66 11.04 9.93 3.49
N VAL A 67 11.05 8.91 4.33
CA VAL A 67 9.94 8.47 5.17
C VAL A 67 10.53 8.12 6.53
N SER A 68 10.12 8.84 7.57
CA SER A 68 10.55 8.56 8.94
C SER A 68 9.82 7.33 9.49
N ASP A 69 10.44 6.64 10.46
CA ASP A 69 9.78 5.51 11.14
C ASP A 69 8.51 5.96 11.87
N SER A 70 8.48 7.19 12.43
CA SER A 70 7.28 7.74 13.09
C SER A 70 6.09 7.92 12.15
N GLU A 71 6.31 8.11 10.85
CA GLU A 71 5.24 8.23 9.86
C GLU A 71 4.62 6.87 9.52
N LEU A 72 5.34 5.76 9.78
CA LEU A 72 4.84 4.42 9.47
C LEU A 72 3.57 4.05 10.25
N VAL A 73 3.28 4.75 11.35
CA VAL A 73 2.02 4.58 12.10
C VAL A 73 0.77 4.81 11.21
N TYR A 74 0.90 5.60 10.15
CA TYR A 74 -0.20 5.89 9.22
C TYR A 74 -0.30 4.91 8.06
N LEU A 75 0.73 4.09 7.82
CA LEU A 75 0.77 3.21 6.64
C LEU A 75 -0.34 2.16 6.62
N PRO A 76 -0.68 1.46 7.73
CA PRO A 76 -1.82 0.55 7.75
C PRO A 76 -3.13 1.24 7.36
N ALA A 77 -3.38 2.45 7.85
CA ALA A 77 -4.56 3.23 7.49
C ALA A 77 -4.61 3.57 6.00
N MET A 78 -3.46 3.90 5.38
CA MET A 78 -3.38 4.19 3.94
C MET A 78 -3.67 2.95 3.09
N LEU A 79 -3.16 1.78 3.49
CA LEU A 79 -3.47 0.52 2.81
C LEU A 79 -4.97 0.17 2.93
N ILE A 80 -5.55 0.32 4.11
CA ILE A 80 -7.00 0.08 4.30
C ILE A 80 -7.82 1.07 3.49
N ALA A 81 -7.46 2.36 3.46
CA ALA A 81 -8.14 3.36 2.64
C ALA A 81 -8.10 2.98 1.15
N ARG A 82 -6.91 2.61 0.64
CA ARG A 82 -6.76 2.12 -0.74
C ARG A 82 -7.61 0.87 -0.99
N ARG A 83 -7.57 -0.10 -0.09
CA ARG A 83 -8.38 -1.34 -0.19
C ARG A 83 -9.87 -1.04 -0.31
N LEU A 84 -10.40 -0.13 0.52
CA LEU A 84 -11.82 0.25 0.49
C LEU A 84 -12.20 0.96 -0.83
N MET A 85 -11.32 1.80 -1.37
CA MET A 85 -11.53 2.39 -2.70
C MET A 85 -11.59 1.31 -3.78
N LEU A 86 -10.73 0.29 -3.70
CA LEU A 86 -10.71 -0.81 -4.65
C LEU A 86 -11.93 -1.75 -4.50
N VAL A 87 -12.46 -1.94 -3.29
CA VAL A 87 -13.75 -2.64 -3.09
C VAL A 87 -14.85 -1.92 -3.87
N ALA A 88 -14.94 -0.60 -3.76
CA ALA A 88 -15.92 0.19 -4.51
C ALA A 88 -15.67 0.11 -6.03
N TRP A 89 -14.40 0.11 -6.45
CA TRP A 89 -14.02 -0.04 -7.86
C TRP A 89 -14.44 -1.41 -8.42
N VAL A 90 -14.18 -2.50 -7.68
CA VAL A 90 -14.57 -3.88 -8.05
C VAL A 90 -16.08 -3.99 -8.12
N GLU A 91 -16.82 -3.46 -7.12
CA GLU A 91 -18.28 -3.51 -7.11
C GLU A 91 -18.89 -2.75 -8.30
N LYS A 92 -18.36 -1.57 -8.63
CA LYS A 92 -18.81 -0.78 -9.79
C LYS A 92 -18.59 -1.51 -11.11
N ARG A 93 -17.59 -2.40 -11.20
CA ARG A 93 -17.19 -3.12 -12.42
C ARG A 93 -17.48 -4.62 -12.38
N LYS A 94 -18.30 -5.09 -11.46
CA LYS A 94 -18.61 -6.52 -11.23
C LYS A 94 -19.14 -7.26 -12.48
N GLU A 95 -19.67 -6.54 -13.44
CA GLU A 95 -20.12 -7.11 -14.72
C GLU A 95 -18.95 -7.44 -15.66
N THR A 96 -17.74 -6.97 -15.39
CA THR A 96 -16.55 -7.40 -16.13
C THR A 96 -16.08 -8.76 -15.63
N ILE A 97 -15.51 -9.57 -16.52
CA ILE A 97 -15.08 -10.94 -16.19
C ILE A 97 -14.13 -10.93 -14.99
N TRP A 98 -13.11 -10.08 -15.00
CA TRP A 98 -12.09 -10.05 -13.97
C TRP A 98 -12.65 -9.59 -12.61
N ALA A 99 -13.35 -8.46 -12.57
CA ALA A 99 -13.90 -7.93 -11.33
C ALA A 99 -14.96 -8.87 -10.73
N GLY A 100 -15.80 -9.49 -11.58
CA GLY A 100 -16.78 -10.48 -11.15
C GLY A 100 -16.12 -11.72 -10.51
N LEU A 101 -15.01 -12.20 -11.06
CA LEU A 101 -14.30 -13.36 -10.53
C LEU A 101 -13.66 -13.12 -9.15
N ILE A 102 -13.16 -11.92 -8.89
CA ILE A 102 -12.45 -11.63 -7.63
C ILE A 102 -13.37 -11.08 -6.54
N ARG A 103 -14.54 -10.53 -6.90
CA ARG A 103 -15.40 -9.72 -6.05
C ARG A 103 -15.65 -10.31 -4.66
N ASP A 104 -16.22 -11.51 -4.58
CA ASP A 104 -16.66 -12.07 -3.31
C ASP A 104 -15.48 -12.38 -2.39
N ARG A 105 -14.39 -12.93 -2.94
CA ARG A 105 -13.16 -13.14 -2.21
C ARG A 105 -12.55 -11.82 -1.75
N TYR A 106 -12.46 -10.83 -2.63
CA TYR A 106 -11.85 -9.53 -2.34
C TYR A 106 -12.60 -8.80 -1.21
N VAL A 107 -13.94 -8.87 -1.20
CA VAL A 107 -14.78 -8.29 -0.14
C VAL A 107 -14.57 -9.02 1.19
N ALA A 108 -14.55 -10.38 1.18
CA ALA A 108 -14.32 -11.17 2.38
C ALA A 108 -12.96 -10.87 3.02
N GLU A 109 -11.88 -10.92 2.23
CA GLU A 109 -10.53 -10.58 2.67
C GLU A 109 -10.43 -9.13 3.17
N SER A 110 -11.15 -8.19 2.54
CA SER A 110 -11.17 -6.79 2.99
C SER A 110 -11.74 -6.63 4.39
N ARG A 111 -12.74 -7.46 4.74
CA ARG A 111 -13.29 -7.49 6.10
C ARG A 111 -12.26 -7.99 7.10
N GLU A 112 -11.53 -9.05 6.75
CA GLU A 112 -10.51 -9.66 7.63
C GLU A 112 -9.37 -8.69 7.93
N ILE A 113 -8.78 -8.06 6.89
CA ILE A 113 -7.70 -7.10 7.12
C ILE A 113 -8.18 -5.82 7.81
N ALA A 114 -9.43 -5.39 7.59
CA ALA A 114 -9.99 -4.27 8.33
C ALA A 114 -10.15 -4.58 9.83
N LEU A 115 -10.54 -5.80 10.19
CA LEU A 115 -10.59 -6.23 11.59
C LEU A 115 -9.18 -6.31 12.20
N ALA A 116 -8.20 -6.89 11.48
CA ALA A 116 -6.81 -6.91 11.92
C ALA A 116 -6.26 -5.49 12.14
N TYR A 117 -6.59 -4.55 11.25
CA TYR A 117 -6.23 -3.14 11.42
C TYR A 117 -6.81 -2.52 12.70
N LEU A 118 -8.09 -2.78 13.00
CA LEU A 118 -8.75 -2.25 14.20
C LEU A 118 -8.17 -2.81 15.51
N HIS A 119 -7.47 -3.94 15.45
CA HIS A 119 -6.82 -4.59 16.61
C HIS A 119 -5.30 -4.38 16.63
N ASP A 120 -4.73 -3.50 15.81
CA ASP A 120 -3.28 -3.28 15.65
C ASP A 120 -2.50 -4.53 15.21
N GLU A 121 -3.16 -5.47 14.53
CA GLU A 121 -2.59 -6.73 14.06
C GLU A 121 -2.21 -6.70 12.57
N TYR A 122 -2.55 -5.61 11.87
CA TYR A 122 -2.21 -5.40 10.47
C TYR A 122 -0.90 -4.63 10.35
N LEU A 123 0.11 -5.20 9.70
CA LEU A 123 1.49 -4.70 9.58
C LEU A 123 2.16 -4.44 10.95
N PRO A 124 2.24 -5.43 11.86
CA PRO A 124 2.74 -5.24 13.21
C PRO A 124 4.21 -4.76 13.26
N ARG A 125 5.09 -5.24 12.36
CA ARG A 125 6.51 -4.82 12.32
C ARG A 125 6.67 -3.35 11.92
N ALA A 126 5.86 -2.86 10.97
CA ALA A 126 5.83 -1.44 10.61
C ALA A 126 5.35 -0.58 11.78
N LEU A 127 4.35 -1.05 12.54
CA LEU A 127 3.88 -0.38 13.75
C LEU A 127 4.91 -0.40 14.88
N GLU A 128 5.67 -1.48 15.04
CA GLU A 128 6.79 -1.57 16.01
C GLU A 128 7.90 -0.57 15.67
N MET A 129 8.28 -0.43 14.41
CA MET A 129 9.24 0.58 13.97
C MET A 129 8.76 2.00 14.33
N ALA A 130 7.50 2.32 14.08
CA ALA A 130 6.90 3.61 14.41
C ALA A 130 6.90 3.88 15.93
N ARG A 131 6.58 2.89 16.74
CA ARG A 131 6.57 2.99 18.22
C ARG A 131 7.98 3.18 18.79
N GLY A 132 8.97 2.45 18.26
CA GLY A 132 10.37 2.57 18.63
C GLY A 132 10.92 3.99 18.39
N ALA A 133 10.63 4.58 17.24
CA ALA A 133 11.04 5.94 16.90
C ALA A 133 10.42 6.99 17.86
N ASN A 134 9.14 6.85 18.21
CA ASN A 134 8.45 7.77 19.11
C ASN A 134 8.95 7.68 20.55
N SER A 135 9.42 6.52 21.02
CA SER A 135 9.99 6.36 22.35
C SER A 135 11.33 7.08 22.51
N LEU A 136 12.14 7.15 21.47
CA LEU A 136 13.43 7.84 21.46
C LEU A 136 13.29 9.36 21.40
N SER A 137 12.26 9.88 20.73
CA SER A 137 12.01 11.33 20.64
C SER A 137 11.47 11.95 21.93
N ASN A 138 10.91 11.15 22.84
CA ASN A 138 10.39 11.62 24.13
C ASN A 138 11.44 11.66 25.26
N VAL A 139 12.69 11.28 25.01
CA VAL A 139 13.80 11.23 25.97
C VAL A 139 14.82 12.35 25.71
N ALA A 140 14.67 13.11 24.65
CA ALA A 140 15.52 14.24 24.26
C ALA A 140 14.84 15.58 24.58
#